data_68be029fad2e12e432d9e07b6b69d548
#
_entry.id   68be029fad2e12e432d9e07b6b69d548
#
_cell.length_a   1.000
_cell.length_b   1.000
_cell.length_c   1.000
_cell.angle_alpha   90.00
_cell.angle_beta   90.00
_cell.angle_gamma   90.00
#
_symmetry.space_group_name_H-M   'P 1'
#
loop_
_entity.id
_entity.type
_entity.pdbx_description
1 polymer ?
#
loop_
_entity_poly.entity_id
_entity_poly.type
_entity_poly.pdbx_seq_one_letter_code
_entity_poly.pdbx_strand_id
1 'polypeptide(L)'
;TEEVETFPIFVVGQVGEPGQREVEPGTTMLQAIALAGGLDRFAATKRIQLRRADPSTGQERLYIFNYAAVERGGAIQSMITLREGDVIVVPERRLFE
;
A
#
# COMPACT_ATOMS: atom_id res chain seq x y z
N THR A 1 -14.77 -0.04 -27.05
CA THR A 1 -13.98 0.34 -25.88
C THR A 1 -13.91 -0.85 -24.92
N GLU A 2 -12.72 -1.23 -24.59
CA GLU A 2 -12.50 -2.30 -23.62
C GLU A 2 -12.80 -1.79 -22.21
N GLU A 3 -13.61 -2.53 -21.48
CA GLU A 3 -13.80 -2.28 -20.07
C GLU A 3 -12.65 -2.92 -19.30
N VAL A 4 -12.00 -2.15 -18.47
CA VAL A 4 -10.96 -2.67 -17.59
C VAL A 4 -11.60 -2.97 -16.25
N GLU A 5 -11.48 -4.21 -15.81
CA GLU A 5 -11.97 -4.59 -14.49
C GLU A 5 -11.05 -4.00 -13.43
N THR A 6 -11.67 -3.35 -12.44
CA THR A 6 -10.96 -2.82 -11.29
C THR A 6 -11.37 -3.59 -10.04
N PHE A 7 -10.58 -3.46 -8.99
CA PHE A 7 -10.94 -4.04 -7.70
C PHE A 7 -10.63 -3.04 -6.59
N PRO A 8 -11.36 -3.14 -5.46
CA PRO A 8 -11.13 -2.22 -4.36
C PRO A 8 -9.93 -2.60 -3.52
N ILE A 9 -9.19 -1.60 -3.11
CA ILE A 9 -8.19 -1.69 -2.06
C ILE A 9 -8.44 -0.57 -1.06
N PHE A 10 -7.77 -0.63 0.08
CA PHE A 10 -7.92 0.38 1.11
C PHE A 10 -6.55 0.92 1.48
N VAL A 11 -6.43 2.24 1.53
CA VAL A 11 -5.22 2.90 2.01
C VAL A 11 -5.60 3.73 3.22
N VAL A 12 -5.02 3.42 4.36
CA VAL A 12 -5.37 4.06 5.62
C VAL A 12 -4.12 4.58 6.34
N GLY A 13 -4.31 5.54 7.23
CA GLY A 13 -3.24 6.10 8.02
C GLY A 13 -2.70 7.41 7.47
N GLN A 14 -1.39 7.56 7.51
CA GLN A 14 -0.73 8.84 7.23
C GLN A 14 -0.45 9.03 5.74
N VAL A 15 -1.52 9.18 4.97
CA VAL A 15 -1.47 9.51 3.54
C VAL A 15 -2.32 10.73 3.29
N GLY A 16 -2.17 11.35 2.11
CA GLY A 16 -2.91 12.57 1.77
C GLY A 16 -4.42 12.37 1.77
N GLU A 17 -4.90 11.27 1.18
CA GLU A 17 -6.33 10.97 1.06
C GLU A 17 -6.59 9.50 1.40
N PRO A 18 -6.76 9.17 2.69
CA PRO A 18 -7.05 7.79 3.08
C PRO A 18 -8.44 7.37 2.62
N GLY A 19 -8.64 6.07 2.43
CA GLY A 19 -9.92 5.50 2.07
C GLY A 19 -9.80 4.41 1.03
N GLN A 20 -10.95 4.05 0.46
CA GLN A 20 -11.04 3.04 -0.58
C GLN A 20 -10.60 3.60 -1.92
N ARG A 21 -9.88 2.79 -2.68
CA ARG A 21 -9.49 3.12 -4.06
C ARG A 21 -9.77 1.94 -4.97
N GLU A 22 -10.26 2.24 -6.17
CA GLU A 22 -10.40 1.25 -7.23
C GLU A 22 -9.12 1.25 -8.06
N VAL A 23 -8.52 0.09 -8.23
CA VAL A 23 -7.26 -0.04 -8.98
C VAL A 23 -7.36 -1.14 -10.02
N GLU A 24 -6.55 -1.01 -11.06
CA GLU A 24 -6.46 -2.01 -12.12
C GLU A 24 -5.50 -3.14 -11.73
N PRO A 25 -5.67 -4.35 -12.30
CA PRO A 25 -4.70 -5.42 -12.10
C PRO A 25 -3.29 -4.97 -12.51
N GLY A 26 -2.31 -5.36 -11.71
CA GLY A 26 -0.92 -4.97 -11.92
C GLY A 26 -0.51 -3.69 -11.20
N THR A 27 -1.44 -3.02 -10.53
CA THR A 27 -1.11 -1.84 -9.72
C THR A 27 -0.23 -2.26 -8.55
N THR A 28 0.87 -1.55 -8.37
CA THR A 28 1.81 -1.83 -7.28
C THR A 28 1.45 -1.04 -6.02
N MET A 29 2.04 -1.43 -4.88
CA MET A 29 1.92 -0.68 -3.63
C MET A 29 2.31 0.77 -3.81
N LEU A 30 3.43 1.02 -4.50
CA LEU A 30 3.93 2.37 -4.71
C LEU A 30 2.94 3.22 -5.49
N GLN A 31 2.34 2.65 -6.54
CA GLN A 31 1.33 3.36 -7.33
C GLN A 31 0.08 3.66 -6.51
N ALA A 32 -0.35 2.73 -5.66
CA ALA A 32 -1.51 2.94 -4.81
C ALA A 32 -1.28 4.04 -3.77
N ILE A 33 -0.09 4.10 -3.20
CA ILE A 33 0.28 5.19 -2.28
C ILE A 33 0.23 6.53 -3.00
N ALA A 34 0.73 6.58 -4.24
CA ALA A 34 0.67 7.80 -5.04
C ALA A 34 -0.78 8.21 -5.34
N LEU A 35 -1.66 7.24 -5.64
CA LEU A 35 -3.08 7.51 -5.86
C LEU A 35 -3.78 8.04 -4.61
N ALA A 36 -3.29 7.68 -3.43
CA ALA A 36 -3.82 8.17 -2.16
C ALA A 36 -3.22 9.52 -1.75
N GLY A 37 -2.57 10.21 -2.67
CA GLY A 37 -1.99 11.53 -2.41
C GLY A 37 -0.59 11.51 -1.83
N GLY A 38 0.05 10.33 -1.80
CA GLY A 38 1.39 10.17 -1.26
C GLY A 38 1.41 10.09 0.26
N LEU A 39 2.57 9.85 0.82
CA LEU A 39 2.77 9.80 2.26
C LEU A 39 2.81 11.21 2.83
N ASP A 40 2.20 11.40 4.00
CA ASP A 40 2.35 12.69 4.66
C ASP A 40 3.65 12.72 5.48
N ARG A 41 3.97 13.88 6.04
CA ARG A 41 5.23 14.08 6.76
C ARG A 41 5.32 13.32 8.08
N PHE A 42 4.20 12.81 8.57
CA PHE A 42 4.15 12.04 9.82
C PHE A 42 4.18 10.53 9.58
N ALA A 43 4.30 10.10 8.33
CA ALA A 43 4.27 8.69 7.98
C ALA A 43 5.54 7.97 8.41
N ALA A 44 5.36 6.77 8.94
CA ALA A 44 6.47 5.87 9.27
C ALA A 44 6.93 5.17 8.00
N THR A 45 7.81 5.82 7.22
CA THR A 45 8.19 5.36 5.89
C THR A 45 8.88 3.99 5.88
N LYS A 46 9.42 3.56 7.02
CA LYS A 46 10.12 2.27 7.13
C LYS A 46 9.21 1.13 7.57
N ARG A 47 7.96 1.41 7.93
CA ARG A 47 7.05 0.43 8.51
C ARG A 47 5.68 0.41 7.85
N ILE A 48 5.62 0.71 6.57
CA ILE A 48 4.35 0.62 5.84
C ILE A 48 3.95 -0.83 5.75
N GLN A 49 2.69 -1.13 6.05
CA GLN A 49 2.17 -2.49 6.10
C GLN A 49 1.25 -2.75 4.94
N LEU A 50 1.39 -3.93 4.35
CA LEU A 50 0.39 -4.48 3.43
C LEU A 50 -0.27 -5.66 4.12
N ARG A 51 -1.56 -5.57 4.36
CA ARG A 51 -2.35 -6.64 4.97
C ARG A 51 -3.18 -7.31 3.89
N ARG A 52 -3.00 -8.61 3.74
CA ARG A 52 -3.66 -9.39 2.70
C ARG A 52 -4.32 -10.61 3.32
N ALA A 53 -5.62 -10.76 3.08
CA ALA A 53 -6.36 -11.94 3.54
C ALA A 53 -6.23 -13.05 2.50
N ASP A 54 -5.96 -14.27 2.97
CA ASP A 54 -6.00 -15.46 2.13
C ASP A 54 -7.46 -15.89 1.97
N PRO A 55 -8.01 -15.87 0.74
CA PRO A 55 -9.42 -16.21 0.56
C PRO A 55 -9.76 -17.67 0.87
N SER A 56 -8.78 -18.56 0.85
CA SER A 56 -9.05 -19.98 1.10
C SER A 56 -9.03 -20.34 2.58
N THR A 57 -8.24 -19.64 3.40
CA THR A 57 -8.09 -19.95 4.82
C THR A 57 -8.62 -18.87 5.74
N GLY A 58 -8.83 -17.66 5.23
CA GLY A 58 -9.21 -16.50 6.02
C GLY A 58 -8.07 -15.91 6.84
N GLN A 59 -6.88 -16.47 6.73
CA GLN A 59 -5.72 -15.96 7.45
C GLN A 59 -5.19 -14.68 6.80
N GLU A 60 -4.81 -13.74 7.64
CA GLU A 60 -4.21 -12.48 7.18
C GLU A 60 -2.69 -12.60 7.17
N ARG A 61 -2.09 -12.16 6.06
CA ARG A 61 -0.64 -12.05 5.93
C ARG A 61 -0.25 -10.58 6.00
N LEU A 62 0.82 -10.31 6.73
CA LEU A 62 1.35 -8.96 6.90
C LEU A 62 2.71 -8.86 6.22
N TYR A 63 2.83 -7.92 5.31
CA TYR A 63 4.10 -7.59 4.66
C TYR A 63 4.53 -6.20 5.10
N ILE A 64 5.80 -6.06 5.46
CA ILE A 64 6.37 -4.77 5.83
C ILE A 64 7.12 -4.19 4.63
N PHE A 65 6.81 -2.95 4.30
CA PHE A 65 7.37 -2.25 3.15
C PHE A 65 8.16 -1.05 3.64
N ASN A 66 9.42 -0.94 3.18
CA ASN A 66 10.29 0.17 3.54
C ASN A 66 10.36 1.16 2.37
N TYR A 67 9.53 2.19 2.43
CA TYR A 67 9.46 3.21 1.38
C TYR A 67 10.77 4.00 1.27
N ALA A 68 11.44 4.24 2.39
CA ALA A 68 12.71 4.96 2.39
C ALA A 68 13.80 4.22 1.60
N ALA A 69 13.79 2.87 1.65
CA ALA A 69 14.73 2.07 0.87
C ALA A 69 14.43 2.18 -0.63
N VAL A 70 13.16 2.26 -1.01
CA VAL A 70 12.75 2.43 -2.41
C VAL A 70 13.24 3.78 -2.94
N GLU A 71 13.10 4.84 -2.16
CA GLU A 71 13.58 6.17 -2.55
C GLU A 71 15.09 6.18 -2.80
N ARG A 72 15.83 5.31 -2.13
CA ARG A 72 17.28 5.20 -2.31
C ARG A 72 17.68 4.18 -3.37
N GLY A 73 16.71 3.70 -4.15
CA GLY A 73 16.99 2.79 -5.25
C GLY A 73 16.82 1.30 -4.93
N GLY A 74 16.39 0.95 -3.72
CA GLY A 74 16.07 -0.43 -3.38
C GLY A 74 14.70 -0.79 -3.95
N ALA A 75 14.65 -1.54 -5.04
CA ALA A 75 13.48 -1.60 -5.89
C ALA A 75 12.56 -2.81 -5.70
N ILE A 76 13.01 -3.87 -5.05
CA ILE A 76 12.28 -5.15 -5.09
C ILE A 76 10.89 -5.05 -4.44
N GLN A 77 10.80 -4.39 -3.30
CA GLN A 77 9.53 -4.28 -2.56
C GLN A 77 8.52 -3.40 -3.28
N SER A 78 8.97 -2.45 -4.09
CA SER A 78 8.07 -1.59 -4.86
C SER A 78 7.33 -2.33 -5.97
N MET A 79 7.79 -3.53 -6.31
CA MET A 79 7.18 -4.36 -7.35
C MET A 79 6.03 -5.24 -6.83
N ILE A 80 5.69 -5.18 -5.55
CA ILE A 80 4.56 -5.93 -5.01
C ILE A 80 3.27 -5.41 -5.66
N THR A 81 2.59 -6.30 -6.37
CA THR A 81 1.30 -5.97 -6.97
C THR A 81 0.17 -6.24 -5.98
N LEU A 82 -0.88 -5.45 -6.09
CA LEU A 82 -2.01 -5.52 -5.18
C LEU A 82 -3.05 -6.54 -5.65
N ARG A 83 -3.86 -7.00 -4.70
CA ARG A 83 -4.99 -7.90 -4.95
C ARG A 83 -6.24 -7.32 -4.31
N GLU A 84 -7.40 -7.79 -4.77
CA GLU A 84 -8.68 -7.35 -4.23
C GLU A 84 -8.72 -7.49 -2.70
N GLY A 85 -9.14 -6.42 -2.05
CA GLY A 85 -9.28 -6.40 -0.61
C GLY A 85 -8.01 -6.10 0.17
N ASP A 86 -6.89 -5.85 -0.51
CA ASP A 86 -5.64 -5.50 0.17
C ASP A 86 -5.82 -4.20 0.96
N VAL A 87 -5.19 -4.14 2.12
CA VAL A 87 -5.20 -2.95 2.97
C VAL A 87 -3.77 -2.49 3.16
N ILE A 88 -3.50 -1.26 2.76
CA ILE A 88 -2.21 -0.60 2.99
C ILE A 88 -2.36 0.28 4.22
N VAL A 89 -1.58 0.00 5.25
CA VAL A 89 -1.60 0.77 6.49
C VAL A 89 -0.30 1.55 6.60
N VAL A 90 -0.43 2.86 6.70
CA VAL A 90 0.72 3.77 6.87
C VAL A 90 0.70 4.28 8.29
N PRO A 91 1.48 3.69 9.20
CA PRO A 91 1.48 4.13 10.59
C PRO A 91 2.10 5.51 10.75
N GLU A 92 1.78 6.15 11.88
CA GLU A 92 2.44 7.37 12.28
C GLU A 92 3.85 7.05 12.77
N ARG A 93 4.82 7.87 12.37
CA ARG A 93 6.18 7.67 12.83
C ARG A 93 6.32 7.96 14.32
N ARG A 94 7.21 7.21 14.95
CA ARG A 94 7.52 7.40 16.35
C ARG A 94 8.43 8.60 16.54
N LEU A 95 8.52 9.10 17.79
CA LEU A 95 9.26 10.30 18.12
C LEU A 95 10.73 10.28 17.63
N PHE A 96 11.37 9.13 17.68
CA PHE A 96 12.78 8.98 17.30
C PHE A 96 12.99 8.19 16.01
N GLU A 97 12.01 8.17 15.17
CA GLU A 97 12.04 7.41 13.94
C GLU A 97 12.45 8.27 12.75
#